data_1b65d444336de0f56c22a7cc8eba362f
#
_entry.id   1b65d444336de0f56c22a7cc8eba362f
#
_cell.length_a   1.000
_cell.length_b   1.000
_cell.length_c   1.000
_cell.angle_alpha   90.00
_cell.angle_beta   90.00
_cell.angle_gamma   90.00
#
_symmetry.space_group_name_H-M   'P 1'
#
loop_
_entity.id
_entity.type
_entity.pdbx_description
1 polymer ?
#
loop_
_entity_poly.entity_id
_entity_poly.type
_entity_poly.pdbx_seq_one_letter_code
_entity_poly.pdbx_strand_id
1 'polypeptide(L)'
;MSSRFIHVDKNEYLLAVVAEERDSLLLGLRYSPTQLHFLFLSEDGAGAWQTRVSFRSPALVDGQWHVLVLAVSEGSFSLTTDCGPAVDIMADMPFPATLSVRGARFFIGSRRRTKGRFTGLVRQLVLLPGSDATPRLCPCVNPELAVLSIPAILHGLTGKPEDNEVLKYPYETNMKVTLGPRPPCTKAEDAQFWFDASRKGLYLCVGSEWVSVLAAKEKLDYVEEHQSLFTNSETLGIEVFVIPEAGLFVATANRKTTSAIYKWTDGKFASYQNIPTHQAQSWRHFTIGKKIFLAVANFEPNEKGQEFSVIYKWSQRRLRFTPYQRVPTHSARDWEAFEVAGEHFLAVANHREGDNHNIDSVIYKWNPGTRLFEANQTIATSGAYDWEFFTVGPYAFLAVANAFNGTSTRLQSHLYVRLDGSFQLFQSFLTFGAADWEVFHIGERVFLAVANSHRYDVEMRVQNDSYVINSVIYELNVTAQTFVRFQEIRTCSALDWEFFSVGEDYFLVVANSFDGNTFSVNSIIYRWQGYEGFVAVHSLPTFGCRDWEAFRTAAGSFLVYSSAKEPLSRVLKLRTG
;
A
#
# COMPACT_ATOMS: atom_id res chain seq x y z
N MET A 1 18.76 12.01 0.85
CA MET A 1 17.41 12.61 0.93
C MET A 1 16.87 12.81 -0.47
N SER A 2 15.61 12.47 -0.73
CA SER A 2 14.96 12.76 -2.01
C SER A 2 13.87 13.82 -1.78
N SER A 3 13.90 14.89 -2.57
CA SER A 3 12.98 16.04 -2.42
C SER A 3 12.66 16.67 -3.77
N ARG A 4 11.46 17.25 -3.87
CA ARG A 4 10.99 17.99 -5.03
C ARG A 4 10.67 19.40 -4.60
N PHE A 5 11.34 20.38 -5.24
CA PHE A 5 11.18 21.79 -4.95
C PHE A 5 10.17 22.38 -5.93
N ILE A 6 9.12 23.02 -5.41
CA ILE A 6 8.06 23.57 -6.27
C ILE A 6 8.26 25.06 -6.47
N HIS A 7 8.49 25.80 -5.38
CA HIS A 7 8.71 27.25 -5.41
C HIS A 7 9.46 27.67 -4.15
N VAL A 8 10.50 28.47 -4.28
CA VAL A 8 11.31 28.91 -3.15
C VAL A 8 11.53 30.43 -3.21
N ASP A 9 10.70 31.15 -2.51
CA ASP A 9 10.84 32.63 -2.36
C ASP A 9 11.72 33.04 -1.18
N LYS A 10 11.90 32.16 -0.21
CA LYS A 10 12.53 32.41 1.07
C LYS A 10 13.44 31.25 1.47
N ASN A 11 14.18 31.48 2.57
CA ASN A 11 14.91 30.39 3.20
C ASN A 11 13.94 29.33 3.79
N GLU A 12 13.98 28.14 3.28
CA GLU A 12 13.13 27.01 3.66
C GLU A 12 13.95 25.87 4.25
N TYR A 13 13.43 25.23 5.30
CA TYR A 13 14.13 24.14 5.98
C TYR A 13 13.62 22.78 5.49
N LEU A 14 14.54 21.96 5.02
CA LEU A 14 14.31 20.55 4.71
C LEU A 14 14.33 19.69 5.97
N LEU A 15 15.24 20.03 6.89
CA LEU A 15 15.39 19.40 8.20
C LEU A 15 15.85 20.43 9.22
N ALA A 16 15.32 20.37 10.42
CA ALA A 16 15.83 21.11 11.57
C ALA A 16 15.75 20.28 12.84
N VAL A 17 16.82 20.31 13.63
CA VAL A 17 16.88 19.75 14.98
C VAL A 17 17.05 20.91 15.94
N VAL A 18 16.10 21.12 16.82
CA VAL A 18 16.02 22.29 17.70
C VAL A 18 15.98 21.84 19.16
N ALA A 19 16.85 22.37 20.00
CA ALA A 19 16.80 22.15 21.45
C ALA A 19 15.56 22.84 22.02
N GLU A 20 14.73 22.10 22.80
CA GLU A 20 13.49 22.63 23.36
C GLU A 20 13.71 23.75 24.37
N GLU A 21 14.65 23.57 25.28
CA GLU A 21 14.87 24.50 26.39
C GLU A 21 15.42 25.88 25.94
N ARG A 22 16.30 25.88 24.95
CA ARG A 22 17.00 27.09 24.49
C ARG A 22 16.49 27.61 23.16
N ASP A 23 15.60 26.88 22.51
CA ASP A 23 15.09 27.18 21.17
C ASP A 23 16.23 27.42 20.13
N SER A 24 17.37 26.80 20.38
CA SER A 24 18.56 26.88 19.52
C SER A 24 18.55 25.79 18.46
N LEU A 25 18.97 26.11 17.25
CA LEU A 25 19.13 25.18 16.17
C LEU A 25 20.42 24.38 16.39
N LEU A 26 20.28 23.08 16.64
CA LEU A 26 21.41 22.17 16.80
C LEU A 26 21.97 21.73 15.45
N LEU A 27 21.07 21.42 14.51
CA LEU A 27 21.41 20.99 13.16
C LEU A 27 20.28 21.41 12.21
N GLY A 28 20.62 21.84 11.01
CA GLY A 28 19.63 22.21 10.01
C GLY A 28 20.14 22.08 8.59
N LEU A 29 19.27 21.65 7.70
CA LEU A 29 19.46 21.69 6.28
C LEU A 29 18.42 22.67 5.70
N ARG A 30 18.90 23.76 5.13
CA ARG A 30 18.08 24.87 4.65
C ARG A 30 18.40 25.19 3.20
N TYR A 31 17.37 25.39 2.41
CA TYR A 31 17.50 25.81 1.02
C TYR A 31 17.11 27.29 0.86
N SER A 32 17.88 27.99 0.09
CA SER A 32 17.60 29.32 -0.45
C SER A 32 17.52 29.24 -1.98
N PRO A 33 17.05 30.26 -2.69
CA PRO A 33 16.87 30.19 -4.15
C PRO A 33 18.09 29.71 -4.96
N THR A 34 19.31 29.85 -4.42
CA THR A 34 20.55 29.54 -5.13
C THR A 34 21.54 28.70 -4.35
N GLN A 35 21.25 28.36 -3.09
CA GLN A 35 22.20 27.68 -2.22
C GLN A 35 21.52 26.72 -1.25
N LEU A 36 22.19 25.60 -1.00
CA LEU A 36 21.88 24.71 0.10
C LEU A 36 22.81 25.00 1.27
N HIS A 37 22.25 25.23 2.44
CA HIS A 37 22.99 25.56 3.66
C HIS A 37 22.87 24.43 4.66
N PHE A 38 24.00 23.90 5.10
CA PHE A 38 24.09 23.02 6.25
C PHE A 38 24.49 23.86 7.47
N LEU A 39 23.71 23.78 8.52
CA LEU A 39 23.87 24.56 9.74
C LEU A 39 24.04 23.60 10.92
N PHE A 40 24.99 23.86 11.78
CA PHE A 40 25.18 23.08 13.00
C PHE A 40 25.72 23.96 14.14
N LEU A 41 25.49 23.49 15.36
CA LEU A 41 25.98 24.13 16.55
C LEU A 41 27.42 23.69 16.81
N SER A 42 28.32 24.61 16.87
CA SER A 42 29.72 24.42 17.31
C SER A 42 29.91 24.98 18.70
N GLU A 43 30.69 24.32 19.53
CA GLU A 43 31.01 24.75 20.91
C GLU A 43 32.53 24.66 21.11
N ASP A 44 33.08 25.69 21.73
CA ASP A 44 34.44 25.70 22.26
C ASP A 44 34.49 26.33 23.65
N GLY A 45 35.67 26.48 24.20
CA GLY A 45 35.87 27.11 25.51
C GLY A 45 35.38 28.58 25.62
N ALA A 46 35.09 29.25 24.52
CA ALA A 46 34.59 30.61 24.46
C ALA A 46 33.05 30.69 24.33
N GLY A 47 32.35 29.59 24.03
CA GLY A 47 30.90 29.54 23.94
C GLY A 47 30.38 28.68 22.79
N ALA A 48 29.06 28.79 22.56
CA ALA A 48 28.37 28.09 21.50
C ALA A 48 27.95 29.06 20.39
N TRP A 49 28.24 28.73 19.15
CA TRP A 49 27.78 29.52 17.97
C TRP A 49 27.33 28.62 16.84
N GLN A 50 26.58 29.23 15.91
CA GLN A 50 26.07 28.49 14.76
C GLN A 50 27.03 28.59 13.57
N THR A 51 27.55 27.46 13.15
CA THR A 51 28.36 27.32 11.93
C THR A 51 27.46 27.05 10.72
N ARG A 52 27.85 27.60 9.58
CA ARG A 52 27.12 27.46 8.32
C ARG A 52 28.05 27.14 7.17
N VAL A 53 27.81 25.99 6.55
CA VAL A 53 28.44 25.57 5.28
C VAL A 53 27.43 25.75 4.16
N SER A 54 27.83 26.42 3.07
CA SER A 54 26.93 26.83 1.99
C SER A 54 27.38 26.27 0.64
N PHE A 55 26.59 25.44 0.05
CA PHE A 55 26.84 24.85 -1.27
C PHE A 55 26.08 25.66 -2.32
N ARG A 56 26.78 26.08 -3.39
CA ARG A 56 26.12 26.53 -4.60
C ARG A 56 25.47 25.32 -5.25
N SER A 57 24.17 25.27 -5.24
CA SER A 57 23.42 24.20 -5.86
C SER A 57 22.98 24.60 -7.25
N PRO A 58 23.02 23.70 -8.24
CA PRO A 58 22.27 23.89 -9.47
C PRO A 58 20.81 24.17 -9.15
N ALA A 59 20.09 24.75 -10.08
CA ALA A 59 18.67 25.09 -9.88
C ALA A 59 17.87 23.82 -9.54
N LEU A 60 17.55 23.65 -8.25
CA LEU A 60 16.73 22.53 -7.76
C LEU A 60 15.22 22.83 -7.89
N VAL A 61 14.87 24.08 -8.25
CA VAL A 61 13.47 24.52 -8.39
C VAL A 61 13.02 24.36 -9.84
N ASP A 62 12.98 23.13 -10.31
CA ASP A 62 12.57 22.77 -11.68
C ASP A 62 11.32 21.88 -11.69
N GLY A 63 10.75 21.62 -10.50
CA GLY A 63 9.60 20.76 -10.36
C GLY A 63 9.91 19.27 -10.51
N GLN A 64 11.19 18.88 -10.52
CA GLN A 64 11.62 17.49 -10.57
C GLN A 64 12.05 16.99 -9.18
N TRP A 65 12.20 15.66 -9.07
CA TRP A 65 12.74 15.04 -7.88
C TRP A 65 14.27 15.06 -7.92
N HIS A 66 14.87 15.53 -6.85
CA HIS A 66 16.31 15.56 -6.66
C HIS A 66 16.74 14.66 -5.52
N VAL A 67 17.83 13.94 -5.71
CA VAL A 67 18.51 13.15 -4.68
C VAL A 67 19.69 13.97 -4.17
N LEU A 68 19.62 14.36 -2.90
CA LEU A 68 20.69 15.09 -2.23
C LEU A 68 21.40 14.17 -1.23
N VAL A 69 22.69 14.01 -1.39
CA VAL A 69 23.55 13.28 -0.44
C VAL A 69 24.54 14.28 0.16
N LEU A 70 24.42 14.52 1.45
CA LEU A 70 25.37 15.33 2.21
C LEU A 70 26.20 14.39 3.08
N ALA A 71 27.48 14.29 2.78
CA ALA A 71 28.46 13.60 3.60
C ALA A 71 29.26 14.62 4.45
N VAL A 72 29.44 14.30 5.72
CA VAL A 72 30.13 15.15 6.68
C VAL A 72 31.21 14.34 7.37
N SER A 73 32.45 14.77 7.29
CA SER A 73 33.60 14.15 7.93
C SER A 73 34.51 15.22 8.51
N GLU A 74 34.57 15.33 9.83
CA GLU A 74 35.35 16.35 10.54
C GLU A 74 35.21 17.75 9.96
N GLY A 75 36.17 18.24 9.20
CA GLY A 75 36.14 19.56 8.53
C GLY A 75 35.74 19.51 7.06
N SER A 76 35.48 18.33 6.49
CA SER A 76 35.10 18.16 5.09
C SER A 76 33.60 17.94 4.95
N PHE A 77 32.98 18.70 4.05
CA PHE A 77 31.55 18.65 3.76
C PHE A 77 31.37 18.46 2.25
N SER A 78 30.75 17.37 1.87
CA SER A 78 30.53 16.97 0.47
C SER A 78 29.06 16.89 0.14
N LEU A 79 28.63 17.58 -0.91
CA LEU A 79 27.27 17.53 -1.41
C LEU A 79 27.26 16.92 -2.81
N THR A 80 26.54 15.81 -2.96
CA THR A 80 26.21 15.21 -4.25
C THR A 80 24.74 15.44 -4.57
N THR A 81 24.46 15.96 -5.77
CA THR A 81 23.10 16.17 -6.27
C THR A 81 22.88 15.27 -7.48
N ASP A 82 21.80 14.49 -7.47
CA ASP A 82 21.37 13.61 -8.57
C ASP A 82 22.48 12.69 -9.10
N CYS A 83 23.28 12.20 -8.17
CA CYS A 83 24.44 11.37 -8.46
C CYS A 83 25.48 12.00 -9.41
N GLY A 84 25.45 13.31 -9.53
CA GLY A 84 26.46 14.09 -10.24
C GLY A 84 27.77 14.22 -9.45
N PRO A 85 28.72 15.04 -9.94
CA PRO A 85 29.97 15.30 -9.24
C PRO A 85 29.72 15.90 -7.85
N ALA A 86 30.47 15.42 -6.87
CA ALA A 86 30.42 15.97 -5.51
C ALA A 86 31.03 17.38 -5.48
N VAL A 87 30.40 18.25 -4.71
CA VAL A 87 30.92 19.57 -4.36
C VAL A 87 31.49 19.51 -2.96
N ASP A 88 32.80 19.58 -2.83
CA ASP A 88 33.50 19.49 -1.56
C ASP A 88 33.84 20.88 -1.01
N ILE A 89 33.58 21.06 0.27
CA ILE A 89 33.93 22.28 1.01
C ILE A 89 34.72 21.88 2.26
N MET A 90 35.89 22.47 2.41
CA MET A 90 36.65 22.40 3.64
C MET A 90 36.27 23.63 4.48
N ALA A 91 35.78 23.40 5.68
CA ALA A 91 35.46 24.46 6.61
C ALA A 91 36.51 24.57 7.72
N ASP A 92 36.83 25.77 8.14
CA ASP A 92 37.78 26.03 9.23
C ASP A 92 37.31 25.44 10.57
N MET A 93 35.98 25.26 10.71
CA MET A 93 35.37 24.68 11.90
C MET A 93 34.86 23.29 11.58
N PRO A 94 35.39 22.26 12.25
CA PRO A 94 34.93 20.88 12.05
C PRO A 94 33.51 20.69 12.61
N PHE A 95 32.81 19.70 12.04
CA PHE A 95 31.58 19.21 12.63
C PHE A 95 31.90 18.53 13.98
N PRO A 96 31.12 18.76 15.03
CA PRO A 96 31.41 18.20 16.34
C PRO A 96 31.38 16.65 16.31
N ALA A 97 32.35 16.01 16.92
CA ALA A 97 32.46 14.56 16.97
C ALA A 97 31.22 13.91 17.65
N THR A 98 30.59 14.64 18.56
CA THR A 98 29.34 14.24 19.21
C THR A 98 28.37 15.43 19.25
N LEU A 99 27.14 15.21 18.80
CA LEU A 99 26.06 16.17 18.90
C LEU A 99 24.96 15.60 19.79
N SER A 100 24.80 16.17 21.00
CA SER A 100 23.71 15.74 21.87
C SER A 100 22.38 16.24 21.37
N VAL A 101 21.47 15.32 21.05
CA VAL A 101 20.09 15.59 20.65
C VAL A 101 19.09 15.32 21.78
N ARG A 102 19.57 15.13 23.01
CA ARG A 102 18.72 14.93 24.18
C ARG A 102 17.88 16.18 24.45
N GLY A 103 16.56 16.03 24.56
CA GLY A 103 15.63 17.15 24.70
C GLY A 103 15.50 18.01 23.44
N ALA A 104 15.80 17.46 22.26
CA ALA A 104 15.62 18.15 21.00
C ALA A 104 14.40 17.64 20.23
N ARG A 105 13.81 18.50 19.42
CA ARG A 105 12.76 18.17 18.46
C ARG A 105 13.29 18.16 17.03
N PHE A 106 12.85 17.18 16.29
CA PHE A 106 13.12 17.05 14.86
C PHE A 106 11.94 17.61 14.07
N PHE A 107 12.22 18.47 13.12
CA PHE A 107 11.26 19.04 12.20
C PHE A 107 11.68 18.70 10.76
N ILE A 108 10.79 18.06 10.02
CA ILE A 108 10.97 17.79 8.58
C ILE A 108 10.10 18.78 7.82
N GLY A 109 10.71 19.47 6.82
CA GLY A 109 10.03 20.47 6.02
C GLY A 109 9.73 21.77 6.76
N SER A 110 10.37 22.04 7.90
CA SER A 110 10.23 23.31 8.62
C SER A 110 11.30 23.46 9.70
N ARG A 111 11.47 24.67 10.25
CA ARG A 111 12.25 24.87 11.48
C ARG A 111 11.39 24.77 12.74
N ARG A 112 10.10 25.08 12.64
CA ARG A 112 9.07 25.00 13.67
C ARG A 112 7.71 24.89 12.98
N ARG A 113 6.64 24.70 13.74
CA ARG A 113 5.27 24.58 13.20
C ARG A 113 4.90 25.62 12.14
N THR A 114 5.46 26.83 12.21
CA THR A 114 5.08 27.94 11.32
C THR A 114 6.26 28.68 10.67
N LYS A 115 7.52 28.35 11.01
CA LYS A 115 8.71 29.08 10.47
C LYS A 115 9.46 28.24 9.45
N GLY A 116 9.84 28.87 8.33
CA GLY A 116 10.71 28.29 7.31
C GLY A 116 10.14 27.02 6.70
N ARG A 117 8.83 27.01 6.45
CA ARG A 117 8.15 25.86 5.83
C ARG A 117 8.71 25.62 4.44
N PHE A 118 8.99 24.39 4.15
CA PHE A 118 9.39 23.92 2.84
C PHE A 118 8.18 23.84 1.92
N THR A 119 8.26 24.52 0.79
CA THR A 119 7.23 24.52 -0.26
C THR A 119 7.63 23.49 -1.30
N GLY A 120 7.42 22.23 -0.98
CA GLY A 120 7.80 21.10 -1.83
C GLY A 120 7.42 19.77 -1.20
N LEU A 121 7.94 18.70 -1.75
CA LEU A 121 7.71 17.35 -1.30
C LEU A 121 9.02 16.72 -0.84
N VAL A 122 9.00 16.01 0.28
CA VAL A 122 10.11 15.19 0.78
C VAL A 122 9.66 13.72 0.74
N ARG A 123 10.36 12.91 -0.03
CA ARG A 123 10.02 11.50 -0.21
C ARG A 123 10.79 10.59 0.73
N GLN A 124 12.06 10.89 0.95
CA GLN A 124 12.93 10.08 1.79
C GLN A 124 13.96 10.96 2.48
N LEU A 125 14.11 10.78 3.78
CA LEU A 125 15.18 11.39 4.57
C LEU A 125 15.82 10.29 5.41
N VAL A 126 17.11 10.06 5.18
CA VAL A 126 17.89 9.05 5.92
C VAL A 126 19.10 9.75 6.55
N LEU A 127 19.31 9.51 7.82
CA LEU A 127 20.50 9.95 8.56
C LEU A 127 21.32 8.70 8.89
N LEU A 128 22.51 8.63 8.35
CA LEU A 128 23.43 7.50 8.55
C LEU A 128 24.64 7.99 9.36
N PRO A 129 24.90 7.41 10.53
CA PRO A 129 26.11 7.75 11.29
C PRO A 129 27.34 7.05 10.69
N GLY A 130 28.44 7.76 10.62
CA GLY A 130 29.77 7.21 10.40
C GLY A 130 30.10 6.67 9.02
N SER A 131 29.32 6.95 7.96
CA SER A 131 29.65 6.50 6.61
C SER A 131 29.10 7.43 5.52
N ASP A 132 29.81 7.46 4.39
CA ASP A 132 29.32 8.11 3.17
C ASP A 132 28.22 7.25 2.53
N ALA A 133 27.05 7.83 2.36
CA ALA A 133 25.90 7.18 1.74
C ALA A 133 25.93 7.23 0.20
N THR A 134 26.83 8.02 -0.38
CA THR A 134 26.90 8.23 -1.85
C THR A 134 27.03 6.93 -2.62
N PRO A 135 27.91 5.97 -2.27
CA PRO A 135 28.02 4.71 -3.00
C PRO A 135 26.77 3.83 -2.96
N ARG A 136 25.93 4.02 -1.93
CA ARG A 136 24.68 3.23 -1.78
C ARG A 136 23.50 3.85 -2.52
N LEU A 137 23.46 5.17 -2.59
CA LEU A 137 22.37 5.90 -3.24
C LEU A 137 22.66 6.22 -4.70
N CYS A 138 23.94 6.35 -5.03
CA CYS A 138 24.45 6.59 -6.36
C CYS A 138 25.38 5.43 -6.72
N PRO A 139 24.85 4.29 -7.18
CA PRO A 139 25.71 3.24 -7.70
C PRO A 139 26.59 3.86 -8.77
N CYS A 140 27.87 3.58 -8.74
CA CYS A 140 28.88 4.14 -9.66
C CYS A 140 28.35 4.14 -11.09
N VAL A 141 27.94 5.28 -11.58
CA VAL A 141 27.73 5.51 -12.98
C VAL A 141 29.11 5.76 -13.56
N ASN A 142 29.90 4.70 -13.68
CA ASN A 142 30.91 4.66 -14.69
C ASN A 142 30.16 4.32 -15.97
N PRO A 143 30.03 5.24 -16.94
CA PRO A 143 29.35 4.96 -18.21
C PRO A 143 30.01 3.79 -18.97
N GLU A 144 31.28 3.48 -18.67
CA GLU A 144 32.01 2.32 -19.20
C GLU A 144 31.65 1.01 -18.48
N LEU A 145 30.96 1.08 -17.31
CA LEU A 145 30.52 -0.04 -16.50
C LEU A 145 29.00 -0.06 -16.26
N ALA A 146 28.24 0.76 -16.97
CA ALA A 146 26.82 0.49 -17.12
C ALA A 146 26.72 -0.90 -17.77
N VAL A 147 26.58 -1.93 -16.94
CA VAL A 147 26.19 -3.26 -17.39
C VAL A 147 24.80 -3.06 -17.95
N LEU A 148 24.72 -2.77 -19.25
CA LEU A 148 23.55 -3.08 -20.04
C LEU A 148 23.27 -4.52 -19.67
N SER A 149 22.16 -4.78 -19.01
CA SER A 149 21.68 -6.15 -18.84
C SER A 149 21.35 -6.63 -20.25
N ILE A 150 22.37 -7.21 -20.89
CA ILE A 150 22.20 -7.88 -22.17
C ILE A 150 21.24 -9.01 -21.87
N PRO A 151 20.05 -9.05 -22.48
CA PRO A 151 19.11 -10.15 -22.30
C PRO A 151 19.86 -11.47 -22.46
N ALA A 152 19.60 -12.44 -21.58
CA ALA A 152 20.34 -13.70 -21.55
C ALA A 152 20.39 -14.41 -22.91
N ILE A 153 19.42 -14.15 -23.78
CA ILE A 153 19.39 -14.63 -25.17
C ILE A 153 20.52 -14.08 -26.06
N LEU A 154 21.07 -12.93 -25.70
CA LEU A 154 22.20 -12.33 -26.44
C LEU A 154 23.57 -12.83 -25.91
N HIS A 155 23.60 -13.51 -24.75
CA HIS A 155 24.83 -14.17 -24.27
C HIS A 155 25.30 -15.35 -25.14
N GLY A 156 24.44 -15.88 -25.99
CA GLY A 156 24.77 -16.94 -26.94
C GLY A 156 25.48 -16.43 -28.21
N LEU A 157 25.57 -15.09 -28.40
CA LEU A 157 26.23 -14.49 -29.56
C LEU A 157 27.72 -14.16 -29.34
N THR A 158 28.24 -14.42 -28.14
CA THR A 158 29.67 -14.35 -27.87
C THR A 158 30.35 -15.67 -28.24
N GLY A 159 30.22 -16.09 -29.48
CA GLY A 159 31.22 -16.96 -30.09
C GLY A 159 32.52 -16.18 -30.13
N LYS A 160 33.60 -16.69 -29.50
CA LYS A 160 34.93 -16.17 -29.69
C LYS A 160 35.17 -16.09 -31.21
N PRO A 161 35.63 -14.96 -31.75
CA PRO A 161 36.15 -14.97 -33.10
C PRO A 161 37.40 -15.86 -33.10
N GLU A 162 37.26 -17.08 -33.56
CA GLU A 162 38.42 -17.83 -33.98
C GLU A 162 38.92 -17.15 -35.21
N ASP A 163 40.15 -16.66 -35.10
CA ASP A 163 41.13 -16.27 -36.10
C ASP A 163 40.63 -15.86 -37.51
N ASN A 164 40.85 -14.57 -37.82
CA ASN A 164 41.15 -14.04 -39.17
C ASN A 164 40.09 -14.20 -40.27
N GLU A 165 38.85 -14.35 -39.98
CA GLU A 165 37.84 -13.91 -40.94
C GLU A 165 37.52 -12.43 -40.67
N VAL A 166 38.09 -11.57 -41.50
CA VAL A 166 37.58 -10.22 -41.71
C VAL A 166 36.08 -10.37 -41.92
N LEU A 167 35.28 -9.97 -40.91
CA LEU A 167 33.84 -9.81 -41.06
C LEU A 167 33.62 -8.85 -42.23
N LYS A 168 33.59 -9.43 -43.43
CA LYS A 168 33.08 -8.78 -44.62
C LYS A 168 31.61 -8.61 -44.35
N TYR A 169 31.23 -7.40 -44.09
CA TYR A 169 29.93 -6.75 -44.17
C TYR A 169 29.39 -6.24 -42.85
N PRO A 170 29.09 -4.94 -42.77
CA PRO A 170 27.88 -4.55 -42.12
C PRO A 170 26.73 -5.20 -42.94
N TYR A 171 26.02 -6.15 -42.35
CA TYR A 171 24.68 -6.45 -42.84
C TYR A 171 23.90 -5.17 -42.64
N GLU A 172 23.61 -4.46 -43.71
CA GLU A 172 22.57 -3.44 -43.70
C GLU A 172 21.24 -4.18 -43.51
N THR A 173 20.94 -4.49 -42.26
CA THR A 173 19.58 -4.89 -41.88
C THR A 173 18.74 -3.62 -41.98
N ASN A 174 17.70 -3.64 -42.80
CA ASN A 174 16.67 -2.63 -42.79
C ASN A 174 15.91 -2.72 -41.44
N MET A 175 16.59 -2.29 -40.36
CA MET A 175 15.96 -2.23 -39.04
C MET A 175 14.89 -1.15 -39.08
N LYS A 176 13.63 -1.55 -38.83
CA LYS A 176 12.49 -0.65 -38.72
C LYS A 176 12.08 -0.53 -37.26
N VAL A 177 11.83 0.69 -36.84
CA VAL A 177 11.14 0.96 -35.59
C VAL A 177 9.67 1.24 -35.93
N THR A 178 8.79 0.35 -35.51
CA THR A 178 7.34 0.53 -35.70
C THR A 178 6.79 1.36 -34.54
N LEU A 179 6.01 2.37 -34.85
CA LEU A 179 5.30 3.22 -33.88
C LEU A 179 3.81 2.87 -33.92
N GLY A 180 3.12 2.96 -32.79
CA GLY A 180 1.67 2.78 -32.71
C GLY A 180 1.24 1.49 -32.01
N PRO A 181 0.05 0.92 -32.35
CA PRO A 181 -0.44 -0.29 -31.71
C PRO A 181 0.51 -1.47 -31.90
N ARG A 182 0.50 -2.42 -30.97
CA ARG A 182 1.39 -3.59 -30.98
C ARG A 182 1.26 -4.36 -32.29
N PRO A 183 2.33 -4.41 -33.10
CA PRO A 183 2.34 -5.19 -34.33
C PRO A 183 2.49 -6.69 -34.02
N PRO A 184 2.17 -7.58 -34.98
CA PRO A 184 2.50 -8.99 -34.83
C PRO A 184 4.01 -9.16 -34.72
N CYS A 185 4.47 -10.17 -33.98
CA CYS A 185 5.86 -10.60 -33.90
C CYS A 185 5.94 -12.01 -34.49
N THR A 186 6.32 -12.10 -35.73
CA THR A 186 6.48 -13.36 -36.46
C THR A 186 7.92 -13.46 -36.98
N LYS A 187 8.28 -14.52 -37.67
CA LYS A 187 9.59 -14.63 -38.30
C LYS A 187 9.90 -13.50 -39.31
N ALA A 188 8.88 -12.85 -39.85
CA ALA A 188 9.06 -11.73 -40.76
C ALA A 188 9.44 -10.43 -40.01
N GLU A 189 9.05 -10.30 -38.78
CA GLU A 189 9.35 -9.16 -37.91
C GLU A 189 10.51 -9.46 -36.95
N ASP A 190 11.14 -10.63 -37.01
CA ASP A 190 12.25 -10.97 -36.13
C ASP A 190 13.38 -9.93 -36.25
N ALA A 191 13.94 -9.53 -35.11
CA ALA A 191 14.89 -8.42 -34.97
C ALA A 191 14.33 -7.01 -35.29
N GLN A 192 13.02 -6.81 -35.43
CA GLN A 192 12.40 -5.49 -35.57
C GLN A 192 12.13 -4.87 -34.21
N PHE A 193 12.18 -3.54 -34.15
CA PHE A 193 11.81 -2.79 -32.95
C PHE A 193 10.38 -2.26 -33.05
N TRP A 194 9.70 -2.27 -31.90
CA TRP A 194 8.43 -1.61 -31.70
C TRP A 194 8.53 -0.65 -30.52
N PHE A 195 8.15 0.61 -30.74
CA PHE A 195 8.06 1.60 -29.67
C PHE A 195 6.60 1.79 -29.28
N ASP A 196 6.27 1.42 -28.04
CA ASP A 196 4.97 1.69 -27.43
C ASP A 196 5.01 3.07 -26.78
N ALA A 197 4.41 4.05 -27.45
CA ALA A 197 4.35 5.42 -26.94
C ALA A 197 3.49 5.56 -25.69
N SER A 198 2.50 4.69 -25.48
CA SER A 198 1.62 4.71 -24.30
C SER A 198 2.35 4.24 -23.03
N ARG A 199 3.23 3.25 -23.18
CA ARG A 199 4.05 2.67 -22.09
C ARG A 199 5.48 3.22 -22.08
N LYS A 200 5.83 4.10 -23.03
CA LYS A 200 7.17 4.63 -23.22
C LYS A 200 8.24 3.52 -23.25
N GLY A 201 7.93 2.41 -23.92
CA GLY A 201 8.76 1.22 -23.98
C GLY A 201 9.25 0.91 -25.38
N LEU A 202 10.49 0.45 -25.49
CA LEU A 202 11.08 -0.08 -26.71
C LEU A 202 11.16 -1.60 -26.60
N TYR A 203 10.62 -2.30 -27.57
CA TYR A 203 10.55 -3.76 -27.61
C TYR A 203 11.26 -4.27 -28.87
N LEU A 204 11.85 -5.45 -28.76
CA LEU A 204 12.46 -6.20 -29.86
C LEU A 204 11.67 -7.48 -30.10
N CYS A 205 11.31 -7.74 -31.35
CA CYS A 205 10.70 -9.01 -31.73
C CYS A 205 11.77 -10.11 -31.78
N VAL A 206 11.64 -11.13 -30.96
CA VAL A 206 12.56 -12.27 -30.86
C VAL A 206 11.76 -13.57 -30.75
N GLY A 207 11.93 -14.46 -31.71
CA GLY A 207 11.33 -15.79 -31.64
C GLY A 207 9.81 -15.82 -31.54
N SER A 208 9.12 -14.86 -32.13
CA SER A 208 7.67 -14.66 -32.09
C SER A 208 7.13 -13.97 -30.83
N GLU A 209 8.00 -13.40 -30.00
CA GLU A 209 7.61 -12.62 -28.82
C GLU A 209 8.27 -11.24 -28.81
N TRP A 210 7.53 -10.24 -28.31
CA TRP A 210 8.08 -8.91 -28.05
C TRP A 210 8.78 -8.87 -26.71
N VAL A 211 10.12 -8.75 -26.74
CA VAL A 211 10.97 -8.64 -25.55
C VAL A 211 11.25 -7.17 -25.27
N SER A 212 11.05 -6.73 -24.05
CA SER A 212 11.35 -5.35 -23.62
C SER A 212 12.86 -5.11 -23.63
N VAL A 213 13.29 -4.11 -24.40
CA VAL A 213 14.68 -3.64 -24.45
C VAL A 213 14.85 -2.42 -23.56
N LEU A 214 13.86 -1.54 -23.57
CA LEU A 214 13.79 -0.36 -22.73
C LEU A 214 12.33 -0.11 -22.39
N ALA A 215 12.01 -0.10 -21.13
CA ALA A 215 10.71 0.32 -20.63
C ALA A 215 10.92 1.38 -19.54
N ALA A 216 10.15 2.44 -19.61
CA ALA A 216 10.07 3.33 -18.48
C ALA A 216 9.44 2.57 -17.33
N LYS A 217 10.18 2.37 -16.24
CA LYS A 217 9.62 1.76 -15.03
C LYS A 217 8.72 2.80 -14.35
N GLU A 218 7.42 2.55 -14.38
CA GLU A 218 6.50 3.32 -13.57
C GLU A 218 6.87 3.15 -12.09
N LYS A 219 7.17 4.24 -11.41
CA LYS A 219 7.43 4.25 -9.98
C LYS A 219 6.44 5.18 -9.32
N LEU A 220 5.93 4.76 -8.16
CA LEU A 220 5.10 5.63 -7.35
C LEU A 220 5.91 6.84 -6.89
N ASP A 221 5.48 8.03 -7.29
CA ASP A 221 6.14 9.30 -7.00
C ASP A 221 5.50 9.97 -5.78
N TYR A 222 4.23 10.29 -5.87
CA TYR A 222 3.46 10.85 -4.76
C TYR A 222 1.97 10.49 -4.88
N VAL A 223 1.25 10.77 -3.81
CA VAL A 223 -0.20 10.53 -3.72
C VAL A 223 -0.90 11.87 -3.57
N GLU A 224 -1.93 12.10 -4.35
CA GLU A 224 -2.73 13.32 -4.29
C GLU A 224 -4.22 13.02 -4.15
N GLU A 225 -4.97 13.90 -3.50
CA GLU A 225 -6.42 13.79 -3.45
C GLU A 225 -7.01 14.03 -4.84
N HIS A 226 -7.81 13.08 -5.31
CA HIS A 226 -8.47 13.12 -6.61
C HIS A 226 -9.95 13.50 -6.50
N GLN A 227 -10.64 12.94 -5.51
CA GLN A 227 -12.05 13.18 -5.28
C GLN A 227 -12.40 13.06 -3.79
N SER A 228 -13.16 14.02 -3.30
CA SER A 228 -13.93 13.88 -2.06
C SER A 228 -15.29 13.29 -2.39
N LEU A 229 -15.56 12.07 -1.92
CA LEU A 229 -16.81 11.35 -2.15
C LEU A 229 -17.70 11.50 -0.92
N PHE A 230 -18.71 12.36 -1.02
CA PHE A 230 -19.69 12.54 0.04
C PHE A 230 -20.67 11.37 0.08
N THR A 231 -20.82 10.78 1.24
CA THR A 231 -21.69 9.63 1.51
C THR A 231 -22.88 10.03 2.39
N ASN A 232 -23.92 9.19 2.43
CA ASN A 232 -25.12 9.49 3.21
C ASN A 232 -24.88 9.47 4.73
N SER A 233 -23.86 8.76 5.17
CA SER A 233 -23.39 8.71 6.56
C SER A 233 -21.94 8.20 6.57
N GLU A 234 -21.38 8.03 7.75
CA GLU A 234 -20.09 7.37 7.96
C GLU A 234 -20.07 6.03 7.24
N THR A 235 -18.95 5.73 6.58
CA THR A 235 -18.78 4.51 5.79
C THR A 235 -17.87 3.54 6.53
N LEU A 236 -18.35 2.32 6.74
CA LEU A 236 -17.65 1.29 7.51
C LEU A 236 -16.87 0.32 6.64
N GLY A 237 -17.23 0.16 5.39
CA GLY A 237 -16.54 -0.67 4.41
C GLY A 237 -16.84 -0.20 3.00
N ILE A 238 -15.94 -0.52 2.10
CA ILE A 238 -16.05 -0.22 0.67
C ILE A 238 -15.69 -1.47 -0.14
N GLU A 239 -16.26 -1.60 -1.31
CA GLU A 239 -15.95 -2.65 -2.26
C GLU A 239 -15.88 -2.05 -3.65
N VAL A 240 -14.73 -2.14 -4.30
CA VAL A 240 -14.53 -1.70 -5.68
C VAL A 240 -14.64 -2.89 -6.62
N PHE A 241 -15.47 -2.81 -7.63
CA PHE A 241 -15.70 -3.91 -8.54
C PHE A 241 -16.05 -3.45 -9.96
N VAL A 242 -15.86 -4.36 -10.91
CA VAL A 242 -16.16 -4.13 -12.32
C VAL A 242 -17.33 -5.02 -12.76
N ILE A 243 -18.34 -4.42 -13.38
CA ILE A 243 -19.38 -5.15 -14.08
C ILE A 243 -19.06 -5.09 -15.57
N PRO A 244 -18.85 -6.23 -16.25
CA PRO A 244 -18.61 -6.27 -17.69
C PRO A 244 -19.68 -5.47 -18.44
N GLU A 245 -19.27 -4.66 -19.40
CA GLU A 245 -20.13 -3.77 -20.23
C GLU A 245 -20.78 -2.60 -19.46
N ALA A 246 -20.83 -2.64 -18.12
CA ALA A 246 -21.40 -1.55 -17.31
C ALA A 246 -20.34 -0.61 -16.72
N GLY A 247 -19.13 -1.12 -16.44
CA GLY A 247 -17.99 -0.33 -15.98
C GLY A 247 -17.57 -0.59 -14.54
N LEU A 248 -16.84 0.36 -13.97
CA LEU A 248 -16.27 0.32 -12.62
C LEU A 248 -17.23 0.94 -11.61
N PHE A 249 -17.39 0.29 -10.47
CA PHE A 249 -18.26 0.71 -9.38
C PHE A 249 -17.55 0.67 -8.03
N VAL A 250 -18.06 1.43 -7.08
CA VAL A 250 -17.75 1.30 -5.66
C VAL A 250 -19.04 1.21 -4.85
N ALA A 251 -19.14 0.22 -3.97
CA ALA A 251 -20.21 0.12 -3.00
C ALA A 251 -19.72 0.60 -1.63
N THR A 252 -20.48 1.45 -0.96
CA THR A 252 -20.18 1.96 0.38
C THR A 252 -21.13 1.35 1.41
N ALA A 253 -20.58 0.73 2.45
CA ALA A 253 -21.34 0.20 3.57
C ALA A 253 -21.53 1.31 4.62
N ASN A 254 -22.69 1.95 4.63
CA ASN A 254 -22.95 3.12 5.44
C ASN A 254 -23.55 2.73 6.79
N ARG A 255 -23.16 3.46 7.83
CA ARG A 255 -23.61 3.24 9.21
C ARG A 255 -25.11 3.42 9.38
N LYS A 256 -25.72 4.38 8.69
CA LYS A 256 -27.17 4.62 8.71
C LYS A 256 -27.90 3.67 7.74
N THR A 257 -29.18 3.82 7.64
CA THR A 257 -30.11 2.90 6.98
C THR A 257 -30.00 2.80 5.47
N THR A 258 -29.14 3.58 4.86
CA THR A 258 -28.97 3.60 3.39
C THR A 258 -27.50 3.54 3.02
N SER A 259 -27.13 2.48 2.35
CA SER A 259 -25.85 2.32 1.67
C SER A 259 -25.97 2.73 0.22
N ALA A 260 -24.84 2.99 -0.45
CA ALA A 260 -24.83 3.54 -1.79
C ALA A 260 -23.85 2.81 -2.71
N ILE A 261 -24.19 2.77 -3.99
CA ILE A 261 -23.31 2.34 -5.07
C ILE A 261 -23.05 3.56 -5.95
N TYR A 262 -21.79 3.76 -6.29
CA TYR A 262 -21.33 4.81 -7.19
C TYR A 262 -20.71 4.18 -8.42
N LYS A 263 -20.85 4.82 -9.57
CA LYS A 263 -20.26 4.40 -10.83
C LYS A 263 -19.15 5.37 -11.23
N TRP A 264 -18.03 4.83 -11.69
CA TRP A 264 -16.96 5.62 -12.27
C TRP A 264 -17.38 6.17 -13.62
N THR A 265 -17.48 7.49 -13.72
CA THR A 265 -17.91 8.22 -14.92
C THR A 265 -17.09 9.50 -15.03
N ASP A 266 -16.53 9.76 -16.21
CA ASP A 266 -15.71 10.95 -16.49
C ASP A 266 -14.59 11.19 -15.48
N GLY A 267 -13.94 10.09 -15.03
CA GLY A 267 -12.81 10.13 -14.13
C GLY A 267 -13.16 10.34 -12.66
N LYS A 268 -14.43 10.17 -12.26
CA LYS A 268 -14.92 10.30 -10.88
C LYS A 268 -16.03 9.31 -10.57
N PHE A 269 -16.22 9.00 -9.30
CA PHE A 269 -17.39 8.26 -8.83
C PHE A 269 -18.61 9.18 -8.75
N ALA A 270 -19.68 8.80 -9.41
CA ALA A 270 -20.98 9.48 -9.39
C ALA A 270 -22.03 8.56 -8.78
N SER A 271 -23.00 9.12 -8.05
CA SER A 271 -24.10 8.37 -7.43
C SER A 271 -24.85 7.54 -8.47
N TYR A 272 -25.08 6.27 -8.17
CA TYR A 272 -25.72 5.33 -9.09
C TYR A 272 -26.96 4.65 -8.51
N GLN A 273 -26.83 4.05 -7.31
CA GLN A 273 -27.94 3.35 -6.66
C GLN A 273 -27.82 3.46 -5.15
N ASN A 274 -28.96 3.70 -4.48
CA ASN A 274 -29.07 3.59 -3.02
C ASN A 274 -29.77 2.27 -2.66
N ILE A 275 -29.26 1.62 -1.61
CA ILE A 275 -29.76 0.34 -1.11
C ILE A 275 -30.02 0.45 0.39
N PRO A 276 -31.25 0.18 0.87
CA PRO A 276 -31.52 0.12 2.31
C PRO A 276 -30.70 -0.99 2.98
N THR A 277 -30.00 -0.65 4.04
CA THR A 277 -29.18 -1.58 4.84
C THR A 277 -29.36 -1.31 6.33
N HIS A 278 -28.85 -2.21 7.18
CA HIS A 278 -28.97 -2.13 8.63
C HIS A 278 -27.59 -2.09 9.27
N GLN A 279 -27.02 -0.89 9.39
CA GLN A 279 -25.65 -0.67 9.84
C GLN A 279 -24.67 -1.56 9.08
N ALA A 280 -24.65 -1.43 7.76
CA ALA A 280 -23.79 -2.20 6.87
C ALA A 280 -22.31 -2.05 7.26
N GLN A 281 -21.59 -3.16 7.30
CA GLN A 281 -20.17 -3.20 7.68
C GLN A 281 -19.26 -3.36 6.47
N SER A 282 -19.65 -4.23 5.53
CA SER A 282 -18.91 -4.50 4.31
C SER A 282 -19.83 -4.90 3.17
N TRP A 283 -19.29 -4.86 1.97
CA TRP A 283 -19.83 -5.45 0.76
C TRP A 283 -18.84 -6.46 0.20
N ARG A 284 -19.36 -7.51 -0.45
CA ARG A 284 -18.53 -8.45 -1.21
C ARG A 284 -19.14 -8.70 -2.57
N HIS A 285 -18.39 -8.38 -3.62
CA HIS A 285 -18.71 -8.66 -5.01
C HIS A 285 -18.23 -10.04 -5.40
N PHE A 286 -19.05 -10.80 -6.13
CA PHE A 286 -18.67 -12.09 -6.68
C PHE A 286 -19.51 -12.48 -7.89
N THR A 287 -19.05 -13.49 -8.62
CA THR A 287 -19.71 -14.00 -9.81
C THR A 287 -19.91 -15.51 -9.74
N ILE A 288 -21.01 -15.99 -10.28
CA ILE A 288 -21.26 -17.43 -10.51
C ILE A 288 -21.65 -17.60 -11.98
N GLY A 289 -20.73 -18.12 -12.77
CA GLY A 289 -20.84 -18.11 -14.21
C GLY A 289 -20.97 -16.67 -14.74
N LYS A 290 -22.06 -16.38 -15.45
CA LYS A 290 -22.33 -15.01 -15.96
C LYS A 290 -23.16 -14.13 -15.00
N LYS A 291 -23.51 -14.64 -13.84
CA LYS A 291 -24.32 -13.94 -12.86
C LYS A 291 -23.45 -13.15 -11.92
N ILE A 292 -23.82 -11.92 -11.66
CA ILE A 292 -23.06 -10.97 -10.81
C ILE A 292 -23.86 -10.71 -9.56
N PHE A 293 -23.20 -10.84 -8.42
CA PHE A 293 -23.78 -10.70 -7.08
C PHE A 293 -23.02 -9.71 -6.24
N LEU A 294 -23.71 -9.16 -5.25
CA LEU A 294 -23.16 -8.26 -4.25
C LEU A 294 -23.81 -8.59 -2.90
N ALA A 295 -23.03 -9.06 -1.94
CA ALA A 295 -23.50 -9.39 -0.59
C ALA A 295 -23.18 -8.24 0.37
N VAL A 296 -24.13 -7.86 1.22
CA VAL A 296 -23.92 -6.89 2.30
C VAL A 296 -23.91 -7.60 3.64
N ALA A 297 -23.00 -7.20 4.52
CA ALA A 297 -22.99 -7.60 5.91
C ALA A 297 -23.77 -6.58 6.75
N ASN A 298 -24.94 -6.96 7.24
CA ASN A 298 -25.75 -6.14 8.14
C ASN A 298 -25.42 -6.47 9.59
N PHE A 299 -25.06 -5.45 10.37
CA PHE A 299 -24.68 -5.61 11.78
C PHE A 299 -25.87 -5.52 12.73
N GLU A 300 -26.80 -4.63 12.47
CA GLU A 300 -27.98 -4.43 13.29
C GLU A 300 -29.20 -5.14 12.70
N PRO A 301 -30.17 -5.56 13.56
CA PRO A 301 -31.44 -6.09 13.08
C PRO A 301 -32.25 -5.01 12.36
N ASN A 302 -33.24 -5.44 11.59
CA ASN A 302 -34.20 -4.54 10.98
C ASN A 302 -35.19 -3.97 12.05
N GLU A 303 -36.09 -3.09 11.64
CA GLU A 303 -37.10 -2.47 12.49
C GLU A 303 -38.04 -3.49 13.21
N LYS A 304 -38.10 -4.73 12.69
CA LYS A 304 -38.87 -5.83 13.26
C LYS A 304 -38.04 -6.73 14.18
N GLY A 305 -36.79 -6.37 14.47
CA GLY A 305 -35.87 -7.15 15.30
C GLY A 305 -35.35 -8.42 14.62
N GLN A 306 -35.40 -8.51 13.27
CA GLN A 306 -34.89 -9.65 12.51
C GLN A 306 -33.46 -9.41 12.10
N GLU A 307 -32.57 -10.35 12.42
CA GLU A 307 -31.17 -10.33 12.01
C GLU A 307 -30.99 -11.11 10.71
N PHE A 308 -30.53 -10.43 9.68
CA PHE A 308 -30.21 -11.02 8.38
C PHE A 308 -29.28 -10.12 7.56
N SER A 309 -28.57 -10.72 6.67
CA SER A 309 -27.85 -10.07 5.59
C SER A 309 -28.50 -10.37 4.25
N VAL A 310 -28.18 -9.62 3.21
CA VAL A 310 -28.83 -9.72 1.90
C VAL A 310 -27.79 -9.92 0.80
N ILE A 311 -28.07 -10.85 -0.07
CA ILE A 311 -27.37 -11.03 -1.35
C ILE A 311 -28.21 -10.37 -2.43
N TYR A 312 -27.61 -9.45 -3.18
CA TYR A 312 -28.21 -8.78 -4.33
C TYR A 312 -27.65 -9.40 -5.61
N LYS A 313 -28.47 -9.37 -6.65
CA LYS A 313 -28.09 -9.81 -7.98
C LYS A 313 -28.23 -8.66 -8.99
N TRP A 314 -27.23 -8.53 -9.86
CA TRP A 314 -27.27 -7.59 -10.95
C TRP A 314 -28.34 -7.98 -11.98
N SER A 315 -29.19 -7.03 -12.32
CA SER A 315 -30.20 -7.16 -13.37
C SER A 315 -29.71 -6.44 -14.62
N GLN A 316 -29.31 -7.19 -15.63
CA GLN A 316 -28.89 -6.63 -16.93
C GLN A 316 -29.98 -5.80 -17.60
N ARG A 317 -31.25 -6.17 -17.40
CA ARG A 317 -32.40 -5.43 -17.97
C ARG A 317 -32.63 -4.08 -17.26
N ARG A 318 -32.45 -4.05 -15.94
CA ARG A 318 -32.72 -2.84 -15.12
C ARG A 318 -31.45 -2.03 -14.87
N LEU A 319 -30.31 -2.57 -15.20
CA LEU A 319 -28.98 -2.03 -14.95
C LEU A 319 -28.82 -1.61 -13.46
N ARG A 320 -29.24 -2.49 -12.56
CA ARG A 320 -29.16 -2.25 -11.11
C ARG A 320 -29.18 -3.54 -10.33
N PHE A 321 -28.73 -3.50 -9.09
CA PHE A 321 -28.85 -4.60 -8.16
C PHE A 321 -30.27 -4.72 -7.60
N THR A 322 -30.75 -5.95 -7.50
CA THR A 322 -32.05 -6.29 -6.88
C THR A 322 -31.86 -7.36 -5.82
N PRO A 323 -32.66 -7.34 -4.72
CA PRO A 323 -32.59 -8.36 -3.70
C PRO A 323 -32.76 -9.77 -4.31
N TYR A 324 -31.91 -10.71 -3.89
CA TYR A 324 -31.94 -12.06 -4.40
C TYR A 324 -32.18 -13.11 -3.30
N GLN A 325 -31.39 -13.04 -2.20
CA GLN A 325 -31.52 -13.96 -1.08
C GLN A 325 -31.29 -13.22 0.22
N ARG A 326 -32.13 -13.51 1.22
CA ARG A 326 -31.87 -13.17 2.61
C ARG A 326 -31.18 -14.34 3.30
N VAL A 327 -30.15 -14.07 4.07
CA VAL A 327 -29.37 -15.04 4.80
C VAL A 327 -29.38 -14.70 6.28
N PRO A 328 -29.75 -15.61 7.17
CA PRO A 328 -29.67 -15.38 8.61
C PRO A 328 -28.22 -15.12 9.02
N THR A 329 -27.97 -14.01 9.69
CA THR A 329 -26.64 -13.64 10.19
C THR A 329 -26.78 -13.00 11.56
N HIS A 330 -25.67 -12.97 12.33
CA HIS A 330 -25.64 -12.39 13.66
C HIS A 330 -24.59 -11.30 13.74
N SER A 331 -25.03 -10.04 13.72
CA SER A 331 -24.14 -8.88 13.67
C SER A 331 -22.98 -9.07 12.69
N ALA A 332 -23.33 -9.36 11.44
CA ALA A 332 -22.34 -9.69 10.40
C ALA A 332 -21.38 -8.53 10.17
N ARG A 333 -20.09 -8.85 10.11
CA ARG A 333 -19.00 -7.90 9.85
C ARG A 333 -18.51 -7.97 8.43
N ASP A 334 -18.39 -9.16 7.89
CA ASP A 334 -17.78 -9.38 6.58
C ASP A 334 -18.35 -10.60 5.87
N TRP A 335 -18.20 -10.61 4.55
CA TRP A 335 -18.43 -11.72 3.65
C TRP A 335 -17.17 -12.01 2.85
N GLU A 336 -16.76 -13.25 2.80
CA GLU A 336 -15.74 -13.70 1.87
C GLU A 336 -16.34 -14.67 0.86
N ALA A 337 -16.10 -14.40 -0.45
CA ALA A 337 -16.59 -15.20 -1.57
C ALA A 337 -15.45 -15.94 -2.23
N PHE A 338 -15.59 -17.25 -2.43
CA PHE A 338 -14.53 -18.04 -3.03
C PHE A 338 -15.05 -19.24 -3.81
N GLU A 339 -14.20 -19.79 -4.65
CA GLU A 339 -14.46 -20.97 -5.46
C GLU A 339 -13.38 -22.03 -5.19
N VAL A 340 -13.82 -23.27 -4.98
CA VAL A 340 -12.92 -24.42 -4.85
C VAL A 340 -13.47 -25.57 -5.70
N ALA A 341 -12.68 -26.07 -6.62
CA ALA A 341 -13.02 -27.19 -7.51
C ALA A 341 -14.36 -26.99 -8.26
N GLY A 342 -14.64 -25.77 -8.69
CA GLY A 342 -15.88 -25.41 -9.42
C GLY A 342 -17.11 -25.25 -8.53
N GLU A 343 -16.95 -25.34 -7.22
CA GLU A 343 -17.99 -25.08 -6.22
C GLU A 343 -17.82 -23.68 -5.61
N HIS A 344 -18.92 -22.92 -5.49
CA HIS A 344 -18.90 -21.54 -4.99
C HIS A 344 -19.37 -21.48 -3.53
N PHE A 345 -18.66 -20.68 -2.76
CA PHE A 345 -18.89 -20.54 -1.32
C PHE A 345 -18.95 -19.07 -0.91
N LEU A 346 -19.67 -18.82 0.19
CA LEU A 346 -19.68 -17.56 0.92
C LEU A 346 -19.44 -17.84 2.41
N ALA A 347 -18.45 -17.24 3.01
CA ALA A 347 -18.22 -17.27 4.45
C ALA A 347 -18.67 -15.93 5.07
N VAL A 348 -19.45 -15.98 6.13
CA VAL A 348 -19.87 -14.79 6.89
C VAL A 348 -19.14 -14.72 8.22
N ALA A 349 -18.65 -13.55 8.58
CA ALA A 349 -18.13 -13.26 9.91
C ALA A 349 -19.29 -12.83 10.82
N ASN A 350 -19.81 -13.78 11.60
CA ASN A 350 -20.80 -13.50 12.64
C ASN A 350 -20.09 -13.00 13.90
N HIS A 351 -20.29 -11.73 14.24
CA HIS A 351 -19.53 -11.09 15.30
C HIS A 351 -20.07 -11.35 16.69
N ARG A 352 -21.39 -11.26 16.87
CA ARG A 352 -22.05 -11.49 18.15
C ARG A 352 -23.53 -11.81 17.98
N GLU A 353 -24.10 -12.46 18.97
CA GLU A 353 -25.54 -12.61 19.18
C GLU A 353 -25.87 -12.07 20.57
N GLY A 354 -26.59 -10.93 20.66
CA GLY A 354 -26.69 -10.18 21.89
C GLY A 354 -25.30 -9.74 22.40
N ASP A 355 -24.97 -10.12 23.63
CA ASP A 355 -23.66 -9.85 24.25
C ASP A 355 -22.66 -11.01 24.08
N ASN A 356 -23.07 -12.13 23.47
CA ASN A 356 -22.21 -13.28 23.25
C ASN A 356 -21.41 -13.12 21.97
N HIS A 357 -20.09 -12.98 22.10
CA HIS A 357 -19.15 -12.89 20.99
C HIS A 357 -18.58 -14.26 20.55
N ASN A 358 -18.82 -15.32 21.34
CA ASN A 358 -18.36 -16.67 21.04
C ASN A 358 -19.49 -17.43 20.38
N ILE A 359 -19.66 -17.22 19.08
CA ILE A 359 -20.70 -17.79 18.25
C ILE A 359 -20.14 -18.41 16.98
N ASP A 360 -20.94 -19.23 16.33
CA ASP A 360 -20.54 -19.85 15.07
C ASP A 360 -20.65 -18.87 13.90
N SER A 361 -19.60 -18.79 13.12
CA SER A 361 -19.65 -18.26 11.77
C SER A 361 -19.97 -19.37 10.77
N VAL A 362 -20.56 -19.03 9.64
CA VAL A 362 -21.13 -20.00 8.71
C VAL A 362 -20.50 -19.86 7.34
N ILE A 363 -20.16 -21.00 6.73
CA ILE A 363 -19.79 -21.12 5.34
C ILE A 363 -20.99 -21.67 4.58
N TYR A 364 -21.47 -20.89 3.62
CA TYR A 364 -22.56 -21.26 2.72
C TYR A 364 -22.00 -21.78 1.41
N LYS A 365 -22.67 -22.77 0.83
CA LYS A 365 -22.35 -23.33 -0.48
C LYS A 365 -23.48 -23.05 -1.47
N TRP A 366 -23.12 -22.66 -2.67
CA TRP A 366 -24.08 -22.50 -3.76
C TRP A 366 -24.65 -23.85 -4.19
N ASN A 367 -25.98 -23.97 -4.15
CA ASN A 367 -26.71 -25.11 -4.69
C ASN A 367 -27.21 -24.77 -6.11
N PRO A 368 -26.69 -25.41 -7.16
CA PRO A 368 -27.10 -25.11 -8.54
C PRO A 368 -28.53 -25.55 -8.85
N GLY A 369 -29.11 -26.48 -8.09
CA GLY A 369 -30.49 -26.93 -8.23
C GLY A 369 -31.49 -25.91 -7.72
N THR A 370 -31.33 -25.44 -6.50
CA THR A 370 -32.17 -24.39 -5.88
C THR A 370 -31.76 -22.98 -6.33
N ARG A 371 -30.53 -22.82 -6.81
CA ARG A 371 -29.90 -21.54 -7.13
C ARG A 371 -29.84 -20.60 -5.92
N LEU A 372 -29.61 -21.15 -4.74
CA LEU A 372 -29.47 -20.44 -3.48
C LEU A 372 -28.19 -20.88 -2.77
N PHE A 373 -27.72 -20.06 -1.85
CA PHE A 373 -26.70 -20.43 -0.90
C PHE A 373 -27.33 -21.17 0.29
N GLU A 374 -26.79 -22.31 0.64
CA GLU A 374 -27.25 -23.16 1.72
C GLU A 374 -26.11 -23.38 2.71
N ALA A 375 -26.41 -23.46 4.01
CA ALA A 375 -25.40 -23.67 5.04
C ALA A 375 -24.66 -25.00 4.79
N ASN A 376 -23.33 -24.94 4.74
CA ASN A 376 -22.47 -26.09 4.46
C ASN A 376 -21.61 -26.47 5.66
N GLN A 377 -20.99 -25.49 6.32
CA GLN A 377 -20.14 -25.71 7.48
C GLN A 377 -20.28 -24.56 8.47
N THR A 378 -20.25 -24.90 9.77
CA THR A 378 -20.12 -23.90 10.84
C THR A 378 -18.74 -24.00 11.47
N ILE A 379 -18.18 -22.87 11.84
CA ILE A 379 -16.89 -22.75 12.51
C ILE A 379 -17.07 -21.86 13.73
N ALA A 380 -16.68 -22.36 14.90
CA ALA A 380 -16.69 -21.57 16.13
C ALA A 380 -15.71 -20.40 16.03
N THR A 381 -16.19 -19.18 16.27
CA THR A 381 -15.41 -17.95 16.20
C THR A 381 -15.60 -17.10 17.45
N SER A 382 -14.76 -16.11 17.66
CA SER A 382 -14.84 -15.18 18.79
C SER A 382 -14.79 -13.74 18.29
N GLY A 383 -15.99 -13.12 18.21
CA GLY A 383 -16.10 -11.78 17.65
C GLY A 383 -15.50 -11.69 16.26
N ALA A 384 -15.87 -12.62 15.37
CA ALA A 384 -15.33 -12.66 14.02
C ALA A 384 -15.51 -11.32 13.33
N TYR A 385 -14.46 -10.84 12.72
CA TYR A 385 -14.44 -9.52 12.07
C TYR A 385 -14.26 -9.63 10.57
N ASP A 386 -13.42 -10.56 10.12
CA ASP A 386 -13.03 -10.73 8.73
C ASP A 386 -12.76 -12.21 8.40
N TRP A 387 -12.92 -12.57 7.14
CA TRP A 387 -12.50 -13.81 6.52
C TRP A 387 -11.65 -13.51 5.28
N GLU A 388 -10.54 -14.21 5.14
CA GLU A 388 -9.67 -14.10 3.96
C GLU A 388 -9.41 -15.47 3.37
N PHE A 389 -9.71 -15.64 2.07
CA PHE A 389 -9.52 -16.89 1.32
C PHE A 389 -8.33 -16.80 0.38
N PHE A 390 -7.52 -17.83 0.34
CA PHE A 390 -6.43 -17.97 -0.62
C PHE A 390 -6.08 -19.41 -0.94
N THR A 391 -5.29 -19.60 -1.99
CA THR A 391 -4.77 -20.91 -2.38
C THR A 391 -3.26 -20.90 -2.42
N VAL A 392 -2.67 -22.04 -2.04
CA VAL A 392 -1.24 -22.32 -2.21
C VAL A 392 -1.10 -23.66 -2.89
N GLY A 393 -0.69 -23.66 -4.15
CA GLY A 393 -0.71 -24.87 -4.97
C GLY A 393 -2.12 -25.48 -5.03
N PRO A 394 -2.31 -26.77 -4.69
CA PRO A 394 -3.62 -27.39 -4.70
C PRO A 394 -4.44 -27.14 -3.42
N TYR A 395 -3.88 -26.49 -2.42
CA TYR A 395 -4.52 -26.32 -1.11
C TYR A 395 -5.29 -25.01 -1.04
N ALA A 396 -6.51 -25.07 -0.52
CA ALA A 396 -7.36 -23.92 -0.26
C ALA A 396 -7.37 -23.59 1.24
N PHE A 397 -7.12 -22.34 1.56
CA PHE A 397 -7.02 -21.83 2.93
C PHE A 397 -8.08 -20.74 3.19
N LEU A 398 -8.49 -20.65 4.45
CA LEU A 398 -9.44 -19.65 4.92
C LEU A 398 -9.00 -19.16 6.31
N ALA A 399 -8.67 -17.89 6.41
CA ALA A 399 -8.27 -17.25 7.66
C ALA A 399 -9.43 -16.47 8.27
N VAL A 400 -9.57 -16.53 9.60
CA VAL A 400 -10.55 -15.70 10.34
C VAL A 400 -9.84 -14.74 11.29
N ALA A 401 -10.28 -13.51 11.33
CA ALA A 401 -9.89 -12.54 12.33
C ALA A 401 -10.84 -12.61 13.52
N ASN A 402 -10.36 -13.15 14.64
CA ASN A 402 -11.08 -13.16 15.91
C ASN A 402 -10.71 -11.91 16.70
N ALA A 403 -11.68 -10.98 16.89
CA ALA A 403 -11.40 -9.68 17.45
C ALA A 403 -11.66 -9.60 18.96
N PHE A 404 -12.69 -10.29 19.47
CA PHE A 404 -13.11 -10.14 20.86
C PHE A 404 -13.93 -11.33 21.34
N ASN A 405 -13.66 -11.82 22.53
CA ASN A 405 -14.40 -12.96 23.13
C ASN A 405 -15.40 -12.56 24.21
N GLY A 406 -15.65 -11.25 24.37
CA GLY A 406 -16.47 -10.70 25.44
C GLY A 406 -15.68 -10.16 26.62
N THR A 407 -14.41 -10.55 26.80
CA THR A 407 -13.55 -10.13 27.92
C THR A 407 -12.17 -9.64 27.48
N SER A 408 -11.65 -10.12 26.38
CA SER A 408 -10.30 -9.81 25.90
C SER A 408 -10.23 -9.71 24.38
N THR A 409 -9.37 -8.84 23.89
CA THR A 409 -8.95 -8.77 22.49
C THR A 409 -7.72 -9.61 22.21
N ARG A 410 -7.06 -10.14 23.24
CA ARG A 410 -5.93 -11.06 23.12
C ARG A 410 -6.43 -12.46 22.85
N LEU A 411 -6.54 -12.82 21.58
CA LEU A 411 -7.16 -14.06 21.13
C LEU A 411 -6.29 -14.81 20.13
N GLN A 412 -6.64 -16.08 19.92
CA GLN A 412 -6.16 -16.84 18.79
C GLN A 412 -7.06 -16.56 17.56
N SER A 413 -6.47 -16.04 16.49
CA SER A 413 -7.07 -16.06 15.16
C SER A 413 -6.62 -17.32 14.43
N HIS A 414 -7.44 -17.88 13.57
CA HIS A 414 -7.24 -19.20 13.02
C HIS A 414 -7.12 -19.19 11.50
N LEU A 415 -6.26 -20.07 10.99
CA LEU A 415 -6.14 -20.42 9.59
C LEU A 415 -6.61 -21.85 9.42
N TYR A 416 -7.54 -22.06 8.50
CA TYR A 416 -8.08 -23.37 8.15
C TYR A 416 -7.60 -23.78 6.78
N VAL A 417 -7.44 -25.08 6.57
CA VAL A 417 -7.17 -25.69 5.26
C VAL A 417 -8.32 -26.61 4.88
N ARG A 418 -8.72 -26.59 3.62
CA ARG A 418 -9.77 -27.47 3.12
C ARG A 418 -9.21 -28.87 2.83
N LEU A 419 -9.67 -29.85 3.60
CA LEU A 419 -9.34 -31.26 3.44
C LEU A 419 -10.65 -32.06 3.46
N ASP A 420 -10.77 -33.08 2.60
CA ASP A 420 -11.92 -33.96 2.53
C ASP A 420 -13.29 -33.25 2.49
N GLY A 421 -13.31 -32.12 1.76
CA GLY A 421 -14.54 -31.36 1.56
C GLY A 421 -14.91 -30.37 2.69
N SER A 422 -14.14 -30.28 3.77
CA SER A 422 -14.36 -29.37 4.89
C SER A 422 -13.10 -28.58 5.27
N PHE A 423 -13.28 -27.42 5.90
CA PHE A 423 -12.19 -26.65 6.47
C PHE A 423 -11.80 -27.16 7.85
N GLN A 424 -10.53 -27.46 8.03
CA GLN A 424 -9.95 -27.99 9.27
C GLN A 424 -8.85 -27.06 9.75
N LEU A 425 -8.67 -26.93 11.07
CA LEU A 425 -7.66 -26.06 11.65
C LEU A 425 -6.26 -26.44 11.18
N PHE A 426 -5.56 -25.48 10.59
CA PHE A 426 -4.19 -25.62 10.12
C PHE A 426 -3.20 -24.93 11.06
N GLN A 427 -3.44 -23.68 11.41
CA GLN A 427 -2.55 -22.89 12.26
C GLN A 427 -3.34 -21.85 13.06
N SER A 428 -2.85 -21.52 14.27
CA SER A 428 -3.38 -20.46 15.09
C SER A 428 -2.34 -19.37 15.32
N PHE A 429 -2.80 -18.11 15.36
CA PHE A 429 -1.97 -16.93 15.55
C PHE A 429 -2.47 -16.14 16.74
N LEU A 430 -1.57 -15.74 17.65
CA LEU A 430 -1.94 -14.81 18.69
C LEU A 430 -2.10 -13.41 18.10
N THR A 431 -3.30 -12.86 18.21
CA THR A 431 -3.67 -11.54 17.68
C THR A 431 -4.28 -10.65 18.77
N PHE A 432 -4.43 -9.36 18.48
CA PHE A 432 -4.95 -8.37 19.41
C PHE A 432 -6.03 -7.54 18.75
N GLY A 433 -7.29 -7.93 18.95
CA GLY A 433 -8.42 -7.31 18.28
C GLY A 433 -8.27 -7.36 16.76
N ALA A 434 -7.96 -8.55 16.23
CA ALA A 434 -7.76 -8.72 14.80
C ALA A 434 -8.99 -8.26 14.03
N ALA A 435 -8.78 -7.35 13.08
CA ALA A 435 -9.85 -6.73 12.30
C ALA A 435 -9.82 -7.13 10.83
N ASP A 436 -8.67 -7.58 10.34
CA ASP A 436 -8.47 -7.89 8.94
C ASP A 436 -7.30 -8.85 8.74
N TRP A 437 -7.39 -9.66 7.70
CA TRP A 437 -6.33 -10.45 7.12
C TRP A 437 -6.16 -10.09 5.64
N GLU A 438 -4.96 -9.82 5.22
CA GLU A 438 -4.62 -9.58 3.81
C GLU A 438 -3.59 -10.58 3.34
N VAL A 439 -3.90 -11.36 2.31
CA VAL A 439 -2.98 -12.28 1.66
C VAL A 439 -2.40 -11.66 0.40
N PHE A 440 -1.11 -11.82 0.20
CA PHE A 440 -0.47 -11.35 -1.02
C PHE A 440 0.75 -12.18 -1.40
N HIS A 441 1.12 -12.07 -2.68
CA HIS A 441 2.25 -12.78 -3.26
C HIS A 441 3.28 -11.81 -3.81
N ILE A 442 4.54 -12.06 -3.50
CA ILE A 442 5.68 -11.35 -4.10
C ILE A 442 6.61 -12.41 -4.69
N GLY A 443 6.61 -12.54 -6.01
CA GLY A 443 7.21 -13.69 -6.69
C GLY A 443 6.53 -14.99 -6.26
N GLU A 444 7.33 -15.96 -5.80
CA GLU A 444 6.83 -17.25 -5.28
C GLU A 444 6.55 -17.23 -3.77
N ARG A 445 6.79 -16.11 -3.11
CA ARG A 445 6.61 -15.97 -1.66
C ARG A 445 5.15 -15.61 -1.34
N VAL A 446 4.59 -16.24 -0.32
CA VAL A 446 3.22 -16.03 0.15
C VAL A 446 3.26 -15.37 1.52
N PHE A 447 2.56 -14.27 1.65
CA PHE A 447 2.48 -13.49 2.87
C PHE A 447 1.04 -13.36 3.37
N LEU A 448 0.91 -13.22 4.67
CA LEU A 448 -0.38 -13.04 5.35
C LEU A 448 -0.21 -11.94 6.40
N ALA A 449 -0.84 -10.80 6.20
CA ALA A 449 -0.79 -9.66 7.11
C ALA A 449 -2.05 -9.61 7.97
N VAL A 450 -1.90 -9.37 9.28
CA VAL A 450 -3.02 -9.14 10.19
C VAL A 450 -3.04 -7.70 10.67
N ALA A 451 -4.21 -7.08 10.67
CA ALA A 451 -4.45 -5.79 11.29
C ALA A 451 -4.86 -6.01 12.76
N ASN A 452 -3.96 -5.66 13.69
CA ASN A 452 -4.23 -5.66 15.12
C ASN A 452 -4.79 -4.30 15.55
N SER A 453 -6.04 -4.26 16.02
CA SER A 453 -6.69 -2.99 16.32
C SER A 453 -6.34 -2.43 17.69
N HIS A 454 -6.42 -3.23 18.74
CA HIS A 454 -6.10 -2.76 20.09
C HIS A 454 -5.93 -3.90 21.09
N ARG A 455 -5.33 -3.57 22.21
CA ARG A 455 -5.17 -4.47 23.35
C ARG A 455 -6.11 -4.05 24.46
N TYR A 456 -7.00 -4.96 24.82
CA TYR A 456 -7.94 -4.82 25.93
C TYR A 456 -8.06 -6.17 26.66
N ASP A 457 -8.10 -6.15 27.99
CA ASP A 457 -8.32 -7.33 28.81
C ASP A 457 -8.92 -6.92 30.15
N VAL A 458 -10.08 -7.47 30.47
CA VAL A 458 -10.81 -7.18 31.73
C VAL A 458 -10.04 -7.66 32.96
N GLU A 459 -9.28 -8.77 32.86
CA GLU A 459 -8.55 -9.33 33.99
C GLU A 459 -7.28 -8.55 34.30
N MET A 460 -6.65 -7.98 33.28
CA MET A 460 -5.53 -7.08 33.47
C MET A 460 -6.05 -5.69 33.76
N ARG A 461 -6.29 -5.34 35.02
CA ARG A 461 -6.61 -3.99 35.51
C ARG A 461 -5.54 -2.94 35.14
N VAL A 462 -4.92 -3.08 33.99
CA VAL A 462 -4.03 -2.09 33.41
C VAL A 462 -4.92 -1.06 32.74
N GLN A 463 -5.00 0.11 33.31
CA GLN A 463 -5.73 1.29 32.86
C GLN A 463 -5.35 1.80 31.45
N ASN A 464 -4.78 0.99 30.59
CA ASN A 464 -4.33 1.42 29.28
C ASN A 464 -4.77 0.42 28.21
N ASP A 465 -6.00 0.60 27.71
CA ASP A 465 -6.32 0.15 26.38
C ASP A 465 -5.25 0.72 25.43
N SER A 466 -4.48 -0.14 24.79
CA SER A 466 -3.46 0.32 23.86
C SER A 466 -3.95 0.17 22.43
N TYR A 467 -4.10 1.30 21.76
CA TYR A 467 -4.50 1.40 20.37
C TYR A 467 -3.30 1.51 19.42
N VAL A 468 -2.11 1.78 19.97
CA VAL A 468 -0.85 1.86 19.23
C VAL A 468 -0.06 0.60 19.51
N ILE A 469 -0.24 -0.40 18.66
CA ILE A 469 0.34 -1.74 18.82
C ILE A 469 0.94 -2.23 17.50
N ASN A 470 1.66 -3.36 17.53
CA ASN A 470 2.21 -3.96 16.34
C ASN A 470 1.15 -4.80 15.60
N SER A 471 0.99 -4.54 14.33
CA SER A 471 0.43 -5.47 13.37
C SER A 471 1.54 -6.36 12.80
N VAL A 472 1.21 -7.55 12.32
CA VAL A 472 2.20 -8.57 11.99
C VAL A 472 2.00 -9.06 10.56
N ILE A 473 3.10 -9.21 9.84
CA ILE A 473 3.17 -9.87 8.55
C ILE A 473 3.83 -11.22 8.75
N TYR A 474 3.18 -12.28 8.33
CA TYR A 474 3.69 -13.65 8.32
C TYR A 474 4.09 -14.04 6.91
N GLU A 475 5.08 -14.90 6.78
CA GLU A 475 5.49 -15.52 5.52
C GLU A 475 5.35 -17.04 5.61
N LEU A 476 4.86 -17.66 4.55
CA LEU A 476 4.81 -19.11 4.45
C LEU A 476 6.22 -19.69 4.32
N ASN A 477 6.63 -20.45 5.31
CA ASN A 477 7.81 -21.30 5.23
C ASN A 477 7.40 -22.65 4.64
N VAL A 478 7.71 -22.86 3.37
CA VAL A 478 7.31 -24.07 2.62
C VAL A 478 7.93 -25.35 3.21
N THR A 479 9.16 -25.25 3.72
CA THR A 479 9.85 -26.40 4.33
C THR A 479 9.22 -26.79 5.65
N ALA A 480 8.90 -25.83 6.50
CA ALA A 480 8.24 -26.04 7.78
C ALA A 480 6.72 -26.26 7.63
N GLN A 481 6.16 -25.99 6.47
CA GLN A 481 4.72 -26.04 6.18
C GLN A 481 3.90 -25.22 7.18
N THR A 482 4.37 -24.02 7.51
CA THR A 482 3.73 -23.11 8.47
C THR A 482 4.06 -21.67 8.14
N PHE A 483 3.18 -20.77 8.56
CA PHE A 483 3.44 -19.34 8.50
C PHE A 483 4.30 -18.92 9.69
N VAL A 484 5.39 -18.21 9.41
CA VAL A 484 6.32 -17.69 10.41
C VAL A 484 6.29 -16.17 10.41
N ARG A 485 6.54 -15.55 11.56
CA ARG A 485 6.64 -14.09 11.63
C ARG A 485 7.75 -13.60 10.71
N PHE A 486 7.40 -12.69 9.83
CA PHE A 486 8.32 -12.03 8.92
C PHE A 486 8.64 -10.61 9.38
N GLN A 487 7.63 -9.80 9.67
CA GLN A 487 7.79 -8.39 10.04
C GLN A 487 6.72 -7.95 11.02
N GLU A 488 7.09 -7.08 11.96
CA GLU A 488 6.17 -6.35 12.81
C GLU A 488 6.17 -4.88 12.41
N ILE A 489 4.99 -4.31 12.26
CA ILE A 489 4.81 -2.90 11.89
C ILE A 489 3.94 -2.25 12.97
N ARG A 490 4.43 -1.15 13.54
CA ARG A 490 3.67 -0.39 14.51
C ARG A 490 2.53 0.36 13.83
N THR A 491 1.32 0.11 14.28
CA THR A 491 0.08 0.67 13.72
C THR A 491 -0.77 1.33 14.79
N CYS A 492 -1.75 2.13 14.38
CA CYS A 492 -2.65 2.87 15.26
C CYS A 492 -4.09 2.39 15.05
N SER A 493 -4.55 1.45 15.89
CA SER A 493 -5.86 0.80 15.72
C SER A 493 -6.09 0.39 14.27
N ALA A 494 -5.19 -0.44 13.75
CA ALA A 494 -5.27 -0.91 12.38
C ALA A 494 -6.56 -1.71 12.16
N LEU A 495 -7.31 -1.37 11.13
CA LEU A 495 -8.57 -2.00 10.81
C LEU A 495 -8.58 -2.72 9.47
N ASP A 496 -7.60 -2.42 8.63
CA ASP A 496 -7.50 -2.98 7.28
C ASP A 496 -6.07 -2.88 6.74
N TRP A 497 -5.71 -3.80 5.87
CA TRP A 497 -4.55 -3.79 5.01
C TRP A 497 -4.98 -3.96 3.55
N GLU A 498 -4.42 -3.18 2.67
CA GLU A 498 -4.62 -3.34 1.22
C GLU A 498 -3.29 -3.46 0.52
N PHE A 499 -3.12 -4.55 -0.25
CA PHE A 499 -1.95 -4.80 -1.07
C PHE A 499 -2.18 -4.33 -2.50
N PHE A 500 -1.22 -3.59 -3.05
CA PHE A 500 -1.30 -3.11 -4.43
C PHE A 500 0.08 -3.00 -5.08
N SER A 501 0.09 -2.85 -6.40
CA SER A 501 1.30 -2.67 -7.16
C SER A 501 1.25 -1.42 -8.06
N VAL A 502 2.40 -0.79 -8.25
CA VAL A 502 2.59 0.28 -9.22
C VAL A 502 3.85 -0.04 -10.01
N GLY A 503 3.70 -0.28 -11.31
CA GLY A 503 4.78 -0.83 -12.11
C GLY A 503 5.23 -2.20 -11.59
N GLU A 504 6.51 -2.30 -11.27
CA GLU A 504 7.11 -3.50 -10.68
C GLU A 504 7.24 -3.44 -9.15
N ASP A 505 6.82 -2.34 -8.54
CA ASP A 505 6.93 -2.15 -7.10
C ASP A 505 5.66 -2.61 -6.38
N TYR A 506 5.83 -3.24 -5.24
CA TYR A 506 4.75 -3.74 -4.38
C TYR A 506 4.60 -2.88 -3.13
N PHE A 507 3.35 -2.67 -2.74
CA PHE A 507 2.99 -1.80 -1.64
C PHE A 507 1.92 -2.42 -0.74
N LEU A 508 1.95 -2.02 0.53
CA LEU A 508 0.86 -2.21 1.49
C LEU A 508 0.43 -0.85 2.01
N VAL A 509 -0.86 -0.62 2.14
CA VAL A 509 -1.40 0.51 2.88
C VAL A 509 -2.18 0.00 4.09
N VAL A 510 -2.04 0.67 5.24
CA VAL A 510 -2.77 0.34 6.46
C VAL A 510 -3.84 1.38 6.74
N ALA A 511 -5.02 0.94 7.17
CA ALA A 511 -6.03 1.81 7.73
C ALA A 511 -5.74 2.05 9.21
N ASN A 512 -5.02 3.12 9.53
CA ASN A 512 -4.83 3.60 10.89
C ASN A 512 -6.03 4.45 11.30
N SER A 513 -6.79 4.00 12.29
CA SER A 513 -8.07 4.61 12.65
C SER A 513 -8.01 5.52 13.88
N PHE A 514 -7.29 5.11 14.95
CA PHE A 514 -7.30 5.76 16.24
C PHE A 514 -5.99 5.53 17.01
N ASP A 515 -5.48 6.53 17.70
CA ASP A 515 -4.23 6.43 18.47
C ASP A 515 -4.44 6.39 20.00
N GLY A 516 -5.69 6.33 20.43
CA GLY A 516 -6.10 6.44 21.83
C GLY A 516 -6.58 7.83 22.23
N ASN A 517 -6.32 8.86 21.42
CA ASN A 517 -6.69 10.25 21.70
C ASN A 517 -7.47 10.90 20.54
N THR A 518 -7.11 10.59 19.31
CA THR A 518 -7.71 11.20 18.12
C THR A 518 -7.91 10.22 17.00
N PHE A 519 -8.96 10.45 16.20
CA PHE A 519 -9.20 9.75 14.93
C PHE A 519 -8.47 10.40 13.74
N SER A 520 -7.85 11.55 13.95
CA SER A 520 -7.00 12.21 12.95
C SER A 520 -5.60 11.59 13.00
N VAL A 521 -5.46 10.43 12.38
CA VAL A 521 -4.25 9.61 12.38
C VAL A 521 -3.80 9.38 10.95
N ASN A 522 -2.49 9.45 10.71
CA ASN A 522 -1.97 9.17 9.38
C ASN A 522 -2.02 7.66 9.09
N SER A 523 -2.58 7.32 7.95
CA SER A 523 -2.39 6.01 7.33
C SER A 523 -1.08 6.00 6.55
N ILE A 524 -0.42 4.86 6.45
CA ILE A 524 0.93 4.75 5.91
C ILE A 524 0.93 3.79 4.73
N ILE A 525 1.59 4.19 3.65
CA ILE A 525 1.95 3.30 2.55
C ILE A 525 3.37 2.80 2.78
N TYR A 526 3.54 1.50 2.75
CA TYR A 526 4.81 0.80 2.84
C TYR A 526 5.17 0.21 1.48
N ARG A 527 6.44 0.31 1.09
CA ARG A 527 6.97 -0.27 -0.13
C ARG A 527 7.82 -1.49 0.19
N TRP A 528 7.67 -2.55 -0.56
CA TRP A 528 8.52 -3.73 -0.50
C TRP A 528 9.97 -3.40 -0.91
N GLN A 529 10.93 -3.74 -0.08
CA GLN A 529 12.36 -3.50 -0.27
C GLN A 529 13.19 -4.79 -0.19
N GLY A 530 12.60 -5.91 -0.56
CA GLY A 530 13.27 -7.20 -0.53
C GLY A 530 13.67 -7.64 0.89
N TYR A 531 14.95 -7.70 1.18
CA TYR A 531 15.46 -8.14 2.48
C TYR A 531 14.99 -7.26 3.65
N GLU A 532 14.81 -5.99 3.43
CA GLU A 532 14.34 -5.05 4.46
C GLU A 532 12.84 -5.17 4.75
N GLY A 533 12.12 -5.97 3.96
CA GLY A 533 10.67 -6.07 4.05
C GLY A 533 9.95 -4.82 3.56
N PHE A 534 8.88 -4.45 4.22
CA PHE A 534 8.08 -3.27 3.91
C PHE A 534 8.58 -2.05 4.67
N VAL A 535 8.90 -0.99 3.93
CA VAL A 535 9.43 0.27 4.47
C VAL A 535 8.45 1.40 4.19
N ALA A 536 8.14 2.23 5.19
CA ALA A 536 7.24 3.37 5.06
C ALA A 536 7.75 4.37 4.00
N VAL A 537 6.91 4.70 3.02
CA VAL A 537 7.26 5.62 1.93
C VAL A 537 6.33 6.82 1.83
N HIS A 538 5.06 6.69 2.17
CA HIS A 538 4.10 7.79 2.18
C HIS A 538 3.27 7.79 3.46
N SER A 539 3.06 8.98 3.99
CA SER A 539 2.19 9.23 5.14
C SER A 539 0.98 10.03 4.66
N LEU A 540 -0.19 9.44 4.78
CA LEU A 540 -1.45 9.99 4.28
C LEU A 540 -2.29 10.48 5.45
N PRO A 541 -2.67 11.77 5.50
CA PRO A 541 -3.59 12.24 6.52
C PRO A 541 -4.98 11.63 6.29
N THR A 542 -5.46 10.85 7.26
CA THR A 542 -6.78 10.23 7.25
C THR A 542 -7.53 10.54 8.53
N PHE A 543 -8.85 10.43 8.49
CA PHE A 543 -9.74 10.66 9.64
C PHE A 543 -10.66 9.47 9.85
N GLY A 544 -10.45 8.72 10.95
CA GLY A 544 -11.22 7.52 11.24
C GLY A 544 -11.19 6.50 10.11
N CYS A 545 -10.02 6.35 9.46
CA CYS A 545 -9.83 5.43 8.34
C CYS A 545 -10.21 4.01 8.74
N ARG A 546 -10.99 3.35 7.89
CA ARG A 546 -11.45 2.02 8.22
C ARG A 546 -11.12 0.95 7.18
N ASP A 547 -11.16 1.29 5.92
CA ASP A 547 -11.05 0.34 4.83
C ASP A 547 -10.40 1.01 3.62
N TRP A 548 -9.52 0.32 2.93
CA TRP A 548 -8.82 0.75 1.73
C TRP A 548 -9.14 -0.17 0.57
N GLU A 549 -9.28 0.39 -0.60
CA GLU A 549 -9.38 -0.34 -1.85
C GLU A 549 -8.50 0.28 -2.91
N ALA A 550 -7.75 -0.55 -3.63
CA ALA A 550 -6.94 -0.14 -4.77
C ALA A 550 -7.64 -0.45 -6.09
N PHE A 551 -7.61 0.47 -7.03
CA PHE A 551 -8.16 0.22 -8.35
C PHE A 551 -7.36 0.92 -9.45
N ARG A 552 -7.51 0.43 -10.67
CA ARG A 552 -6.85 0.96 -11.84
C ARG A 552 -7.84 1.29 -12.95
N THR A 553 -7.61 2.41 -13.63
CA THR A 553 -8.35 2.84 -14.81
C THR A 553 -7.38 3.23 -15.93
N ALA A 554 -7.89 3.59 -17.10
CA ALA A 554 -7.05 4.14 -18.16
C ALA A 554 -6.33 5.44 -17.75
N ALA A 555 -6.83 6.15 -16.73
CA ALA A 555 -6.26 7.39 -16.21
C ALA A 555 -5.17 7.16 -15.14
N GLY A 556 -4.86 5.91 -14.78
CA GLY A 556 -3.84 5.54 -13.80
C GLY A 556 -4.37 4.69 -12.65
N SER A 557 -3.58 4.61 -11.59
CA SER A 557 -3.87 3.84 -10.38
C SER A 557 -4.39 4.76 -9.28
N PHE A 558 -5.30 4.24 -8.47
CA PHE A 558 -5.99 4.98 -7.41
C PHE A 558 -6.11 4.13 -6.15
N LEU A 559 -6.25 4.82 -5.03
CA LEU A 559 -6.71 4.28 -3.76
C LEU A 559 -7.99 4.99 -3.36
N VAL A 560 -8.90 4.29 -2.70
CA VAL A 560 -10.03 4.91 -2.02
C VAL A 560 -10.09 4.41 -0.59
N TYR A 561 -10.39 5.30 0.35
CA TYR A 561 -10.61 4.90 1.73
C TYR A 561 -11.95 5.37 2.28
N SER A 562 -12.49 4.58 3.21
CA SER A 562 -13.68 4.94 3.95
C SER A 562 -13.33 5.57 5.30
N SER A 563 -14.16 6.52 5.76
CA SER A 563 -14.09 7.07 7.10
C SER A 563 -15.29 6.61 7.94
N ALA A 564 -15.01 6.00 9.08
CA ALA A 564 -16.02 5.61 10.05
C ALA A 564 -16.45 6.77 10.98
N LYS A 565 -15.93 7.99 10.76
CA LYS A 565 -16.12 9.14 11.65
C LYS A 565 -16.68 10.38 10.96
N GLU A 566 -16.67 10.40 9.64
CA GLU A 566 -17.27 11.47 8.83
C GLU A 566 -17.99 10.91 7.61
N PRO A 567 -19.03 11.56 7.07
CA PRO A 567 -19.74 11.10 5.88
C PRO A 567 -18.98 11.48 4.61
N LEU A 568 -17.70 11.15 4.57
CA LEU A 568 -16.79 11.52 3.49
C LEU A 568 -15.76 10.43 3.29
N SER A 569 -15.76 9.81 2.12
CA SER A 569 -14.70 8.96 1.61
C SER A 569 -13.80 9.74 0.65
N ARG A 570 -12.53 9.38 0.50
CA ARG A 570 -11.62 10.07 -0.40
C ARG A 570 -11.00 9.12 -1.40
N VAL A 571 -10.99 9.54 -2.64
CA VAL A 571 -10.28 8.87 -3.73
C VAL A 571 -8.95 9.60 -3.94
N LEU A 572 -7.86 8.86 -3.86
CA LEU A 572 -6.50 9.34 -4.03
C LEU A 572 -5.94 8.82 -5.34
N LYS A 573 -5.23 9.66 -6.07
CA LYS A 573 -4.53 9.26 -7.28
C LYS A 573 -3.06 8.98 -6.97
N LEU A 574 -2.59 7.83 -7.41
CA LEU A 574 -1.19 7.45 -7.35
C LEU A 574 -0.46 8.04 -8.56
N ARG A 575 0.36 9.04 -8.34
CA ARG A 575 1.15 9.66 -9.40
C ARG A 575 2.44 8.89 -9.61
N THR A 576 2.70 8.58 -10.87
CA THR A 576 3.91 7.87 -11.31
C THR A 576 4.84 8.82 -12.05
N GLY A 577 6.15 8.60 -11.87
CA GLY A 577 7.22 9.35 -12.53
C GLY A 577 8.13 8.43 -13.33
#